data_b91f1c004d00640c10be87e91eca7163
#
_entry.id   b91f1c004d00640c10be87e91eca7163
#
_cell.length_a   1.000
_cell.length_b   1.000
_cell.length_c   1.000
_cell.angle_alpha   90.00
_cell.angle_beta   90.00
_cell.angle_gamma   90.00
#
_symmetry.space_group_name_H-M   'P 1'
#
loop_
_entity.id
_entity.type
_entity.pdbx_description
1 polymer ?
#
loop_
_entity_poly.entity_id
_entity_poly.type
_entity_poly.pdbx_seq_one_letter_code
_entity_poly.pdbx_strand_id
1 'polypeptide(L)'
;MNRKNPPVVLTIAGSDCSGGAGIQADLKTMSAFDVYGMSVITAVTAQNTCGVTGVQNITGEMIRQQLEAVMSDIMPDAVKIGMLATADAVEAVADILEKYQPQHVILDPVMVSTSGRSLLEAEGKEQMLRRLFPLAELVTPNIPEAEEILKAVDGSDETDDTPSENKQVASEMTSSVQIVDQAGMEKAAQVIRQRYGCNVLLKGGHMTQAADDLLYQTQAVWFPAERIECNNTHGTGCTLSSAIASALAREYSLEEAVGIAKVYVRNAMSTGLDLGHGNGPLDHNRSISSAVLSQSDQSSR
;
A
#
# COMPACT_ATOMS: atom_id res chain seq x y z
N MET A 1 -4.19 -1.14 -26.97
CA MET A 1 -5.47 -0.49 -27.38
C MET A 1 -5.26 1.02 -27.42
N ASN A 2 -5.78 1.73 -28.46
CA ASN A 2 -5.69 3.19 -28.52
C ASN A 2 -6.79 3.78 -27.61
N ARG A 3 -6.54 3.86 -26.28
CA ARG A 3 -7.45 4.59 -25.38
C ARG A 3 -7.43 6.08 -25.76
N LYS A 4 -8.59 6.68 -25.90
CA LYS A 4 -8.72 8.13 -26.19
C LYS A 4 -8.28 8.98 -24.97
N ASN A 5 -8.45 8.44 -23.78
CA ASN A 5 -8.11 9.07 -22.50
C ASN A 5 -7.02 8.27 -21.77
N PRO A 6 -6.16 8.90 -20.94
CA PRO A 6 -5.23 8.19 -20.08
C PRO A 6 -5.98 7.32 -19.08
N PRO A 7 -5.35 6.26 -18.55
CA PRO A 7 -5.88 5.54 -17.39
C PRO A 7 -6.05 6.47 -16.18
N VAL A 8 -7.00 6.14 -15.31
CA VAL A 8 -7.37 6.99 -14.17
C VAL A 8 -7.11 6.24 -12.87
N VAL A 9 -6.41 6.86 -11.93
CA VAL A 9 -6.13 6.29 -10.61
C VAL A 9 -6.58 7.25 -9.51
N LEU A 10 -7.29 6.71 -8.52
CA LEU A 10 -7.71 7.45 -7.33
C LEU A 10 -6.80 7.09 -6.16
N THR A 11 -6.20 8.08 -5.50
CA THR A 11 -5.62 7.89 -4.16
C THR A 11 -6.57 8.35 -3.07
N ILE A 12 -6.66 7.56 -1.99
CA ILE A 12 -7.41 7.85 -0.76
C ILE A 12 -6.38 7.84 0.38
N ALA A 13 -5.91 9.00 0.80
CA ALA A 13 -4.83 9.09 1.80
C ALA A 13 -4.77 10.45 2.48
N GLY A 14 -3.90 10.56 3.49
CA GLY A 14 -3.56 11.83 4.13
C GLY A 14 -2.73 12.74 3.22
N SER A 15 -2.79 14.04 3.48
CA SER A 15 -2.01 15.06 2.80
C SER A 15 -0.73 15.37 3.58
N ASP A 16 0.43 15.15 2.98
CA ASP A 16 1.75 15.55 3.49
C ASP A 16 2.18 16.87 2.89
N CYS A 17 2.17 17.95 3.69
CA CYS A 17 2.51 19.29 3.22
C CYS A 17 3.98 19.44 2.77
N SER A 18 4.88 18.53 3.18
CA SER A 18 6.27 18.51 2.70
C SER A 18 6.40 17.88 1.30
N GLY A 19 5.37 17.19 0.85
CA GLY A 19 5.29 16.63 -0.50
C GLY A 19 6.02 15.31 -0.72
N GLY A 20 6.55 14.69 0.36
CA GLY A 20 7.35 13.46 0.29
C GLY A 20 6.54 12.17 0.39
N ALA A 21 5.36 12.24 1.01
CA ALA A 21 4.47 11.09 1.22
C ALA A 21 3.00 11.47 0.92
N GLY A 22 2.05 10.61 1.33
CA GLY A 22 0.62 10.85 1.20
C GLY A 22 0.19 11.10 -0.23
N ILE A 23 -0.94 11.81 -0.40
CA ILE A 23 -1.49 12.11 -1.73
C ILE A 23 -0.50 12.84 -2.64
N GLN A 24 0.45 13.60 -2.09
CA GLN A 24 1.44 14.33 -2.89
C GLN A 24 2.44 13.38 -3.56
N ALA A 25 2.95 12.40 -2.83
CA ALA A 25 3.80 11.35 -3.41
C ALA A 25 3.01 10.50 -4.41
N ASP A 26 1.75 10.18 -4.08
CA ASP A 26 0.87 9.38 -4.92
C ASP A 26 0.62 10.07 -6.27
N LEU A 27 0.19 11.33 -6.27
CA LEU A 27 -0.09 12.11 -7.49
C LEU A 27 1.17 12.35 -8.35
N LYS A 28 2.33 12.59 -7.72
CA LYS A 28 3.60 12.68 -8.43
C LYS A 28 3.97 11.35 -9.11
N THR A 29 3.77 10.24 -8.40
CA THR A 29 3.98 8.89 -8.93
C THR A 29 3.05 8.61 -10.11
N MET A 30 1.74 8.89 -9.96
CA MET A 30 0.75 8.75 -11.03
C MET A 30 1.14 9.55 -12.27
N SER A 31 1.61 10.81 -12.08
CA SER A 31 2.10 11.63 -13.18
C SER A 31 3.32 11.01 -13.87
N ALA A 32 4.26 10.41 -13.12
CA ALA A 32 5.42 9.73 -13.69
C ALA A 32 5.05 8.47 -14.51
N PHE A 33 3.87 7.89 -14.22
CA PHE A 33 3.30 6.74 -14.95
C PHE A 33 2.34 7.15 -16.09
N ASP A 34 2.22 8.42 -16.42
CA ASP A 34 1.29 8.93 -17.44
C ASP A 34 -0.17 8.51 -17.19
N VAL A 35 -0.61 8.48 -15.94
CA VAL A 35 -2.02 8.24 -15.57
C VAL A 35 -2.64 9.51 -14.99
N TYR A 36 -3.94 9.69 -15.17
CA TYR A 36 -4.67 10.79 -14.56
C TYR A 36 -4.93 10.48 -13.07
N GLY A 37 -4.28 11.23 -12.18
CA GLY A 37 -4.41 11.05 -10.73
C GLY A 37 -5.52 11.89 -10.13
N MET A 38 -6.41 11.25 -9.37
CA MET A 38 -7.42 11.90 -8.52
C MET A 38 -7.10 11.64 -7.05
N SER A 39 -7.63 12.46 -6.13
CA SER A 39 -7.36 12.28 -4.71
C SER A 39 -8.56 12.56 -3.83
N VAL A 40 -8.74 11.73 -2.79
CA VAL A 40 -9.60 11.92 -1.64
C VAL A 40 -8.73 12.08 -0.41
N ILE A 41 -8.90 13.18 0.31
CA ILE A 41 -8.09 13.52 1.48
C ILE A 41 -8.76 12.98 2.73
N THR A 42 -8.00 12.19 3.52
CA THR A 42 -8.46 11.59 4.79
C THR A 42 -7.96 12.32 6.03
N ALA A 43 -6.83 13.02 5.91
CA ALA A 43 -6.27 13.87 6.96
C ALA A 43 -5.34 14.91 6.34
N VAL A 44 -5.13 16.01 7.04
CA VAL A 44 -4.10 17.00 6.72
C VAL A 44 -3.03 16.95 7.79
N THR A 45 -1.75 16.78 7.40
CA THR A 45 -0.64 16.74 8.34
C THR A 45 0.21 18.01 8.28
N ALA A 46 0.65 18.48 9.43
CA ALA A 46 1.78 19.37 9.55
C ALA A 46 3.03 18.50 9.71
N GLN A 47 3.76 18.30 8.61
CA GLN A 47 4.82 17.31 8.49
C GLN A 47 5.99 17.86 7.69
N ASN A 48 7.20 17.39 8.02
CA ASN A 48 8.43 17.62 7.28
C ASN A 48 9.33 16.37 7.34
N THR A 49 10.56 16.45 6.81
CA THR A 49 11.50 15.32 6.79
C THR A 49 11.90 14.82 8.19
N CYS A 50 11.75 15.65 9.23
CA CYS A 50 12.07 15.30 10.62
C CYS A 50 10.90 14.62 11.36
N GLY A 51 9.66 14.75 10.89
CA GLY A 51 8.50 14.08 11.48
C GLY A 51 7.18 14.83 11.34
N VAL A 52 6.15 14.28 12.01
CA VAL A 52 4.78 14.80 12.03
C VAL A 52 4.55 15.56 13.33
N THR A 53 4.25 16.87 13.22
CA THR A 53 3.99 17.77 14.37
C THR A 53 2.49 17.98 14.63
N GLY A 54 1.63 17.79 13.63
CA GLY A 54 0.19 17.95 13.77
C GLY A 54 -0.58 17.11 12.75
N VAL A 55 -1.78 16.67 13.14
CA VAL A 55 -2.70 15.93 12.26
C VAL A 55 -4.10 16.47 12.49
N GLN A 56 -4.81 16.80 11.42
CA GLN A 56 -6.23 17.10 11.43
C GLN A 56 -6.94 16.07 10.57
N ASN A 57 -7.74 15.22 11.19
CA ASN A 57 -8.54 14.22 10.49
C ASN A 57 -9.69 14.90 9.74
N ILE A 58 -10.01 14.37 8.56
CA ILE A 58 -11.22 14.69 7.81
C ILE A 58 -12.32 13.74 8.29
N THR A 59 -13.52 14.25 8.49
CA THR A 59 -14.65 13.44 8.94
C THR A 59 -15.05 12.40 7.90
N GLY A 60 -15.54 11.23 8.33
CA GLY A 60 -16.02 10.19 7.42
C GLY A 60 -17.11 10.69 6.49
N GLU A 61 -17.97 11.60 6.95
CA GLU A 61 -18.97 12.23 6.09
C GLU A 61 -18.34 13.02 4.94
N MET A 62 -17.31 13.83 5.18
CA MET A 62 -16.61 14.55 4.12
C MET A 62 -15.82 13.59 3.21
N ILE A 63 -15.29 12.50 3.74
CA ILE A 63 -14.62 11.46 2.94
C ILE A 63 -15.64 10.80 2.01
N ARG A 64 -16.85 10.45 2.49
CA ARG A 64 -17.94 9.93 1.65
C ARG A 64 -18.31 10.90 0.55
N GLN A 65 -18.48 12.17 0.87
CA GLN A 65 -18.82 13.21 -0.12
C GLN A 65 -17.75 13.35 -1.20
N GLN A 66 -16.46 13.34 -0.86
CA GLN A 66 -15.36 13.36 -1.84
C GLN A 66 -15.40 12.10 -2.72
N LEU A 67 -15.57 10.93 -2.15
CA LEU A 67 -15.64 9.66 -2.87
C LEU A 67 -16.84 9.60 -3.82
N GLU A 68 -18.02 9.98 -3.36
CA GLU A 68 -19.23 10.06 -4.20
C GLU A 68 -19.06 11.04 -5.36
N ALA A 69 -18.51 12.22 -5.09
CA ALA A 69 -18.27 13.22 -6.14
C ALA A 69 -17.35 12.71 -7.25
N VAL A 70 -16.30 11.94 -6.87
CA VAL A 70 -15.35 11.39 -7.83
C VAL A 70 -15.94 10.17 -8.54
N MET A 71 -16.39 9.15 -7.79
CA MET A 71 -16.77 7.87 -8.38
C MET A 71 -18.07 7.90 -9.17
N SER A 72 -18.95 8.86 -8.90
CA SER A 72 -20.18 9.04 -9.69
C SER A 72 -19.95 9.69 -11.06
N ASP A 73 -18.81 10.37 -11.25
CA ASP A 73 -18.48 11.10 -12.49
C ASP A 73 -17.33 10.44 -13.26
N ILE A 74 -16.21 10.17 -12.56
CA ILE A 74 -15.00 9.57 -13.15
C ILE A 74 -14.66 8.29 -12.41
N MET A 75 -15.12 7.14 -12.91
CA MET A 75 -14.79 5.85 -12.32
C MET A 75 -13.30 5.54 -12.52
N PRO A 76 -12.51 5.33 -11.45
CA PRO A 76 -11.09 5.02 -11.59
C PRO A 76 -10.87 3.59 -12.09
N ASP A 77 -9.81 3.40 -12.91
CA ASP A 77 -9.33 2.08 -13.32
C ASP A 77 -8.64 1.35 -12.13
N ALA A 78 -8.03 2.11 -11.20
CA ALA A 78 -7.47 1.57 -9.97
C ALA A 78 -7.61 2.56 -8.80
N VAL A 79 -7.72 2.02 -7.58
CA VAL A 79 -7.77 2.78 -6.32
C VAL A 79 -6.58 2.39 -5.46
N LYS A 80 -5.81 3.38 -4.98
CA LYS A 80 -4.80 3.19 -3.95
C LYS A 80 -5.30 3.77 -2.64
N ILE A 81 -5.26 2.99 -1.58
CA ILE A 81 -5.59 3.42 -0.22
C ILE A 81 -4.30 3.49 0.59
N GLY A 82 -4.08 4.63 1.25
CA GLY A 82 -2.98 4.81 2.19
C GLY A 82 -3.49 5.08 3.61
N MET A 83 -2.99 6.15 4.25
CA MET A 83 -3.32 6.48 5.63
C MET A 83 -4.81 6.78 5.82
N LEU A 84 -5.46 6.00 6.69
CA LEU A 84 -6.82 6.20 7.22
C LEU A 84 -6.71 6.32 8.75
N ALA A 85 -6.78 7.52 9.29
CA ALA A 85 -6.41 7.76 10.69
C ALA A 85 -7.45 7.24 11.71
N THR A 86 -8.72 7.10 11.33
CA THR A 86 -9.85 6.81 12.23
C THR A 86 -10.72 5.67 11.70
N ALA A 87 -11.49 5.03 12.60
CA ALA A 87 -12.49 4.03 12.24
C ALA A 87 -13.57 4.59 11.31
N ASP A 88 -14.03 5.83 11.55
CA ASP A 88 -15.01 6.53 10.71
C ASP A 88 -14.52 6.74 9.27
N ALA A 89 -13.22 7.03 9.07
CA ALA A 89 -12.62 7.11 7.75
C ALA A 89 -12.58 5.75 7.05
N VAL A 90 -12.23 4.68 7.77
CA VAL A 90 -12.22 3.31 7.26
C VAL A 90 -13.62 2.88 6.81
N GLU A 91 -14.62 3.14 7.64
CA GLU A 91 -16.02 2.81 7.35
C GLU A 91 -16.53 3.56 6.11
N ALA A 92 -16.25 4.87 6.05
CA ALA A 92 -16.61 5.69 4.90
C ALA A 92 -16.02 5.18 3.57
N VAL A 93 -14.77 4.77 3.60
CA VAL A 93 -14.10 4.21 2.41
C VAL A 93 -14.69 2.85 2.04
N ALA A 94 -14.89 1.96 3.02
CA ALA A 94 -15.43 0.63 2.78
C ALA A 94 -16.83 0.67 2.16
N ASP A 95 -17.74 1.49 2.72
CA ASP A 95 -19.11 1.65 2.21
C ASP A 95 -19.12 2.04 0.72
N ILE A 96 -18.23 2.94 0.32
CA ILE A 96 -18.16 3.42 -1.07
C ILE A 96 -17.50 2.38 -1.99
N LEU A 97 -16.46 1.69 -1.54
CA LEU A 97 -15.86 0.62 -2.32
C LEU A 97 -16.83 -0.56 -2.53
N GLU A 98 -17.61 -0.94 -1.52
CA GLU A 98 -18.67 -1.96 -1.63
C GLU A 98 -19.75 -1.54 -2.64
N LYS A 99 -20.11 -0.23 -2.67
CA LYS A 99 -21.12 0.31 -3.58
C LYS A 99 -20.62 0.36 -5.03
N TYR A 100 -19.41 0.84 -5.26
CA TYR A 100 -18.90 1.12 -6.62
C TYR A 100 -18.07 0.00 -7.21
N GLN A 101 -17.47 -0.89 -6.39
CA GLN A 101 -16.70 -2.06 -6.78
C GLN A 101 -15.63 -1.77 -7.86
N PRO A 102 -14.67 -0.85 -7.60
CA PRO A 102 -13.61 -0.56 -8.57
C PRO A 102 -12.80 -1.81 -8.89
N GLN A 103 -12.27 -1.89 -10.12
CA GLN A 103 -11.61 -3.09 -10.64
C GLN A 103 -10.37 -3.48 -9.83
N HIS A 104 -9.52 -2.52 -9.49
CA HIS A 104 -8.27 -2.74 -8.76
C HIS A 104 -8.25 -1.89 -7.50
N VAL A 105 -8.06 -2.54 -6.34
CA VAL A 105 -7.92 -1.87 -5.04
C VAL A 105 -6.61 -2.30 -4.39
N ILE A 106 -5.71 -1.34 -4.19
CA ILE A 106 -4.41 -1.55 -3.57
C ILE A 106 -4.40 -0.85 -2.21
N LEU A 107 -4.26 -1.61 -1.14
CA LEU A 107 -4.25 -1.11 0.23
C LEU A 107 -2.83 -1.17 0.81
N ASP A 108 -2.25 0.01 1.05
CA ASP A 108 -1.03 0.15 1.88
C ASP A 108 -1.48 0.35 3.35
N PRO A 109 -1.35 -0.66 4.22
CA PRO A 109 -1.92 -0.63 5.57
C PRO A 109 -1.07 0.20 6.52
N VAL A 110 -1.01 1.51 6.28
CA VAL A 110 -0.16 2.44 7.03
C VAL A 110 -0.64 2.56 8.47
N MET A 111 0.08 1.95 9.41
CA MET A 111 -0.22 1.99 10.83
C MET A 111 0.67 2.98 11.59
N VAL A 112 1.91 3.15 11.13
CA VAL A 112 2.94 3.97 11.79
C VAL A 112 3.66 4.83 10.75
N SER A 113 3.96 6.07 11.10
CA SER A 113 4.78 6.94 10.25
C SER A 113 6.25 6.50 10.22
N THR A 114 7.02 6.95 9.22
CA THR A 114 8.48 6.75 9.16
C THR A 114 9.20 7.25 10.42
N SER A 115 8.63 8.24 11.12
CA SER A 115 9.14 8.77 12.39
C SER A 115 8.66 8.01 13.63
N GLY A 116 7.92 6.90 13.49
CA GLY A 116 7.46 6.05 14.60
C GLY A 116 6.16 6.50 15.28
N ARG A 117 5.46 7.50 14.77
CA ARG A 117 4.16 7.94 15.30
C ARG A 117 3.05 7.02 14.83
N SER A 118 2.18 6.56 15.73
CA SER A 118 0.95 5.85 15.37
C SER A 118 0.06 6.77 14.52
N LEU A 119 -0.38 6.27 13.37
CA LEU A 119 -1.21 6.99 12.40
C LEU A 119 -2.63 6.42 12.28
N LEU A 120 -2.89 5.26 12.89
CA LEU A 120 -4.19 4.60 12.89
C LEU A 120 -4.57 4.22 14.32
N GLU A 121 -5.78 4.56 14.72
CA GLU A 121 -6.37 4.18 16.00
C GLU A 121 -6.63 2.67 16.05
N ALA A 122 -6.67 2.09 17.26
CA ALA A 122 -6.86 0.64 17.44
C ALA A 122 -8.17 0.14 16.80
N GLU A 123 -9.28 0.86 17.02
CA GLU A 123 -10.57 0.56 16.40
C GLU A 123 -10.52 0.66 14.88
N GLY A 124 -9.82 1.66 14.35
CA GLY A 124 -9.60 1.83 12.90
C GLY A 124 -8.82 0.66 12.30
N LYS A 125 -7.83 0.12 13.02
CA LYS A 125 -7.07 -1.07 12.60
C LYS A 125 -7.99 -2.30 12.49
N GLU A 126 -8.82 -2.55 13.51
CA GLU A 126 -9.79 -3.66 13.48
C GLU A 126 -10.77 -3.53 12.32
N GLN A 127 -11.34 -2.33 12.12
CA GLN A 127 -12.24 -2.04 11.02
C GLN A 127 -11.55 -2.22 9.65
N MET A 128 -10.30 -1.77 9.50
CA MET A 128 -9.53 -1.93 8.26
C MET A 128 -9.35 -3.41 7.91
N LEU A 129 -8.94 -4.23 8.88
CA LEU A 129 -8.76 -5.66 8.68
C LEU A 129 -10.08 -6.37 8.33
N ARG A 130 -11.19 -5.98 8.96
CA ARG A 130 -12.50 -6.57 8.75
C ARG A 130 -13.17 -6.13 7.45
N ARG A 131 -13.08 -4.83 7.11
CA ARG A 131 -13.86 -4.23 6.03
C ARG A 131 -13.07 -4.00 4.74
N LEU A 132 -11.80 -3.56 4.82
CA LEU A 132 -11.03 -3.18 3.64
C LEU A 132 -10.14 -4.29 3.09
N PHE A 133 -9.57 -5.16 3.94
CA PHE A 133 -8.75 -6.27 3.47
C PHE A 133 -9.48 -7.19 2.50
N PRO A 134 -10.76 -7.60 2.77
CA PRO A 134 -11.51 -8.43 1.82
C PRO A 134 -11.87 -7.74 0.51
N LEU A 135 -11.86 -6.40 0.47
CA LEU A 135 -12.13 -5.62 -0.75
C LEU A 135 -10.86 -5.33 -1.56
N ALA A 136 -9.68 -5.53 -0.95
CA ALA A 136 -8.41 -5.27 -1.61
C ALA A 136 -8.00 -6.43 -2.53
N GLU A 137 -7.57 -6.12 -3.75
CA GLU A 137 -6.85 -7.07 -4.60
C GLU A 137 -5.46 -7.37 -4.04
N LEU A 138 -4.79 -6.32 -3.53
CA LEU A 138 -3.44 -6.39 -2.97
C LEU A 138 -3.34 -5.56 -1.70
N VAL A 139 -2.74 -6.15 -0.67
CA VAL A 139 -2.25 -5.43 0.52
C VAL A 139 -0.73 -5.39 0.52
N THR A 140 -0.13 -4.26 0.95
CA THR A 140 1.33 -4.06 0.87
C THR A 140 1.98 -3.81 2.24
N PRO A 141 1.84 -4.72 3.23
CA PRO A 141 2.42 -4.52 4.55
C PRO A 141 3.95 -4.60 4.51
N ASN A 142 4.63 -3.84 5.37
CA ASN A 142 6.00 -4.11 5.78
C ASN A 142 6.03 -5.19 6.89
N ILE A 143 7.22 -5.65 7.30
CA ILE A 143 7.35 -6.69 8.33
C ILE A 143 6.67 -6.30 9.64
N PRO A 144 6.90 -5.12 10.26
CA PRO A 144 6.19 -4.71 11.46
C PRO A 144 4.66 -4.67 11.30
N GLU A 145 4.16 -4.19 10.15
CA GLU A 145 2.72 -4.17 9.85
C GLU A 145 2.15 -5.58 9.72
N ALA A 146 2.88 -6.50 9.06
CA ALA A 146 2.47 -7.90 8.94
C ALA A 146 2.42 -8.60 10.31
N GLU A 147 3.39 -8.36 11.18
CA GLU A 147 3.37 -8.89 12.56
C GLU A 147 2.17 -8.37 13.35
N GLU A 148 1.81 -7.10 13.18
CA GLU A 148 0.62 -6.52 13.81
C GLU A 148 -0.69 -7.09 13.24
N ILE A 149 -0.74 -7.40 11.95
CA ILE A 149 -1.90 -8.07 11.31
C ILE A 149 -2.04 -9.50 11.86
N LEU A 150 -0.94 -10.24 12.00
CA LEU A 150 -0.95 -11.61 12.54
C LEU A 150 -1.42 -11.67 13.98
N LYS A 151 -1.04 -10.70 14.84
CA LYS A 151 -1.56 -10.59 16.21
C LYS A 151 -3.07 -10.41 16.26
N ALA A 152 -3.65 -9.67 15.30
CA ALA A 152 -5.09 -9.49 15.22
C ALA A 152 -5.82 -10.77 14.73
N VAL A 153 -5.16 -11.60 13.93
CA VAL A 153 -5.68 -12.92 13.53
C VAL A 153 -5.81 -13.83 14.76
N ASP A 154 -4.79 -13.87 15.62
CA ASP A 154 -4.81 -14.67 16.85
C ASP A 154 -5.94 -14.26 17.82
N GLY A 155 -6.15 -12.94 17.98
CA GLY A 155 -7.15 -12.39 18.92
C GLY A 155 -8.61 -12.54 18.47
N SER A 156 -8.86 -12.74 17.18
CA SER A 156 -10.24 -12.81 16.63
C SER A 156 -10.91 -14.18 16.78
N ASP A 157 -10.16 -15.22 17.12
CA ASP A 157 -10.69 -16.60 17.24
C ASP A 157 -11.54 -16.84 18.50
N GLU A 158 -11.55 -15.91 19.47
CA GLU A 158 -12.36 -16.07 20.70
C GLU A 158 -13.86 -15.75 20.50
N THR A 159 -14.24 -15.06 19.39
CA THR A 159 -15.62 -14.56 19.19
C THR A 159 -16.34 -15.13 17.97
N ASP A 160 -15.69 -16.01 17.18
CA ASP A 160 -16.26 -16.56 15.95
C ASP A 160 -16.81 -17.98 16.17
N ASP A 161 -18.07 -18.25 15.78
CA ASP A 161 -18.80 -19.53 15.90
C ASP A 161 -18.36 -20.59 14.86
N THR A 162 -17.18 -20.47 14.25
CA THR A 162 -16.64 -21.48 13.32
C THR A 162 -16.26 -22.78 14.01
N PRO A 163 -16.37 -23.95 13.33
CA PRO A 163 -16.07 -25.27 13.93
C PRO A 163 -14.66 -25.36 14.49
N SER A 164 -14.53 -25.97 15.67
CA SER A 164 -13.31 -26.00 16.51
C SER A 164 -12.05 -26.57 15.84
N GLU A 165 -12.16 -27.37 14.79
CA GLU A 165 -11.01 -27.94 14.08
C GLU A 165 -10.24 -26.90 13.25
N ASN A 166 -10.93 -25.89 12.68
CA ASN A 166 -10.27 -24.79 11.95
C ASN A 166 -9.60 -23.77 12.88
N LYS A 167 -10.11 -23.61 14.13
CA LYS A 167 -9.53 -22.69 15.13
C LYS A 167 -8.17 -23.17 15.62
N GLN A 168 -8.03 -24.46 15.85
CA GLN A 168 -6.80 -25.05 16.38
C GLN A 168 -5.66 -24.98 15.34
N VAL A 169 -5.97 -25.21 14.06
CA VAL A 169 -5.01 -25.09 12.96
C VAL A 169 -4.58 -23.61 12.75
N ALA A 170 -5.50 -22.66 12.84
CA ALA A 170 -5.20 -21.25 12.75
C ALA A 170 -4.31 -20.77 13.92
N SER A 171 -4.65 -21.12 15.17
CA SER A 171 -3.88 -20.76 16.37
C SER A 171 -2.47 -21.39 16.38
N GLU A 172 -2.33 -22.66 15.95
CA GLU A 172 -1.01 -23.29 15.81
C GLU A 172 -0.17 -22.67 14.67
N MET A 173 -0.83 -22.13 13.64
CA MET A 173 -0.14 -21.45 12.53
C MET A 173 0.34 -20.04 12.90
N THR A 174 -0.38 -19.31 13.74
CA THR A 174 -0.11 -17.90 14.06
C THR A 174 0.82 -17.71 15.26
N SER A 175 0.66 -18.50 16.32
CA SER A 175 1.47 -18.39 17.55
C SER A 175 2.98 -18.66 17.37
N SER A 176 3.38 -19.14 16.19
CA SER A 176 4.77 -19.46 15.86
C SER A 176 5.37 -18.64 14.71
N VAL A 177 4.64 -17.68 14.12
CA VAL A 177 5.15 -16.90 12.97
C VAL A 177 6.00 -15.75 13.46
N GLN A 178 7.33 -15.94 13.42
CA GLN A 178 8.31 -14.86 13.50
C GLN A 178 8.83 -14.56 12.10
N ILE A 179 8.83 -13.29 11.71
CA ILE A 179 9.31 -12.85 10.39
C ILE A 179 10.79 -12.45 10.49
N VAL A 180 11.67 -13.44 10.62
CA VAL A 180 13.11 -13.25 10.72
C VAL A 180 13.87 -13.63 9.45
N ASP A 181 13.23 -14.37 8.54
CA ASP A 181 13.80 -14.89 7.31
C ASP A 181 12.73 -15.00 6.19
N GLN A 182 13.15 -15.46 5.03
CA GLN A 182 12.25 -15.66 3.88
C GLN A 182 11.12 -16.67 4.17
N ALA A 183 11.41 -17.74 4.91
CA ALA A 183 10.40 -18.74 5.27
C ALA A 183 9.32 -18.14 6.20
N GLY A 184 9.71 -17.29 7.14
CA GLY A 184 8.81 -16.53 7.98
C GLY A 184 7.95 -15.55 7.17
N MET A 185 8.54 -14.87 6.16
CA MET A 185 7.80 -14.00 5.25
C MET A 185 6.74 -14.78 4.44
N GLU A 186 7.11 -15.93 3.87
CA GLU A 186 6.17 -16.77 3.11
C GLU A 186 5.01 -17.24 3.98
N LYS A 187 5.30 -17.74 5.18
CA LYS A 187 4.28 -18.21 6.11
C LYS A 187 3.35 -17.06 6.54
N ALA A 188 3.89 -15.89 6.87
CA ALA A 188 3.11 -14.70 7.22
C ALA A 188 2.16 -14.28 6.09
N ALA A 189 2.69 -14.15 4.87
CA ALA A 189 1.90 -13.78 3.70
C ALA A 189 0.80 -14.81 3.39
N GLN A 190 1.11 -16.11 3.53
CA GLN A 190 0.14 -17.19 3.37
C GLN A 190 -1.01 -17.08 4.38
N VAL A 191 -0.72 -16.87 5.67
CA VAL A 191 -1.73 -16.73 6.73
C VAL A 191 -2.63 -15.51 6.45
N ILE A 192 -2.03 -14.36 6.14
CA ILE A 192 -2.78 -13.13 5.83
C ILE A 192 -3.73 -13.38 4.63
N ARG A 193 -3.21 -13.98 3.55
CA ARG A 193 -4.03 -14.29 2.38
C ARG A 193 -5.16 -15.25 2.70
N GLN A 194 -4.91 -16.32 3.44
CA GLN A 194 -5.93 -17.30 3.81
C GLN A 194 -7.03 -16.68 4.66
N ARG A 195 -6.67 -15.75 5.56
CA ARG A 195 -7.63 -15.10 6.44
C ARG A 195 -8.50 -14.06 5.74
N TYR A 196 -7.92 -13.26 4.83
CA TYR A 196 -8.59 -12.10 4.26
C TYR A 196 -8.94 -12.22 2.77
N GLY A 197 -8.39 -13.22 2.05
CA GLY A 197 -8.68 -13.46 0.63
C GLY A 197 -7.91 -12.57 -0.36
N CYS A 198 -7.16 -11.58 0.11
CA CYS A 198 -6.39 -10.65 -0.72
C CYS A 198 -4.99 -11.18 -1.07
N ASN A 199 -4.38 -10.70 -2.16
CA ASN A 199 -2.95 -10.93 -2.40
C ASN A 199 -2.11 -10.10 -1.45
N VAL A 200 -0.88 -10.55 -1.16
CA VAL A 200 0.00 -9.89 -0.18
C VAL A 200 1.35 -9.59 -0.83
N LEU A 201 1.75 -8.31 -0.84
CA LEU A 201 3.13 -7.91 -1.10
C LEU A 201 3.81 -7.57 0.23
N LEU A 202 4.52 -8.53 0.80
CA LEU A 202 5.26 -8.33 2.04
C LEU A 202 6.61 -7.67 1.74
N LYS A 203 6.78 -6.43 2.24
CA LYS A 203 7.97 -5.60 1.98
C LYS A 203 9.12 -6.00 2.90
N GLY A 204 10.23 -6.48 2.33
CA GLY A 204 11.40 -6.97 3.06
C GLY A 204 12.44 -5.93 3.47
N GLY A 205 12.19 -4.63 3.26
CA GLY A 205 13.14 -3.56 3.55
C GLY A 205 13.64 -3.49 5.01
N HIS A 206 13.00 -4.17 5.95
CA HIS A 206 13.40 -4.30 7.36
C HIS A 206 14.30 -5.51 7.64
N MET A 207 14.52 -6.40 6.66
CA MET A 207 15.42 -7.54 6.82
C MET A 207 16.88 -7.09 6.87
N THR A 208 17.71 -7.78 7.63
CA THR A 208 19.12 -7.40 7.83
C THR A 208 20.04 -7.74 6.64
N GLN A 209 19.71 -8.77 5.86
CA GLN A 209 20.60 -9.31 4.82
C GLN A 209 20.22 -8.88 3.40
N ALA A 210 18.94 -8.72 3.10
CA ALA A 210 18.44 -8.33 1.78
C ALA A 210 17.16 -7.50 1.93
N ALA A 211 16.81 -6.70 0.91
CA ALA A 211 15.56 -5.94 0.86
C ALA A 211 14.56 -6.59 -0.11
N ASP A 212 14.55 -7.95 -0.14
CA ASP A 212 13.68 -8.71 -1.03
C ASP A 212 12.22 -8.58 -0.61
N ASP A 213 11.34 -8.29 -1.57
CA ASP A 213 9.90 -8.29 -1.35
C ASP A 213 9.30 -9.59 -1.87
N LEU A 214 8.28 -10.05 -1.15
CA LEU A 214 7.53 -11.27 -1.47
C LEU A 214 6.12 -10.90 -1.92
N LEU A 215 5.78 -11.19 -3.17
CA LEU A 215 4.38 -11.25 -3.62
C LEU A 215 3.85 -12.66 -3.41
N TYR A 216 2.81 -12.79 -2.59
CA TYR A 216 2.12 -14.04 -2.35
C TYR A 216 0.71 -13.98 -2.93
N GLN A 217 0.49 -14.77 -3.97
CA GLN A 217 -0.81 -14.98 -4.60
C GLN A 217 -1.30 -16.40 -4.26
N THR A 218 -1.26 -17.33 -5.19
CA THR A 218 -1.41 -18.78 -4.95
C THR A 218 -0.07 -19.45 -4.66
N GLN A 219 1.00 -18.78 -5.02
CA GLN A 219 2.40 -19.17 -4.79
C GLN A 219 3.24 -17.92 -4.50
N ALA A 220 4.42 -18.14 -3.93
CA ALA A 220 5.39 -17.11 -3.63
C ALA A 220 6.15 -16.69 -4.90
N VAL A 221 6.24 -15.38 -5.13
CA VAL A 221 7.09 -14.77 -6.16
C VAL A 221 7.99 -13.75 -5.48
N TRP A 222 9.29 -13.98 -5.55
CA TRP A 222 10.29 -13.13 -4.93
C TRP A 222 10.80 -12.05 -5.88
N PHE A 223 10.89 -10.83 -5.37
CA PHE A 223 11.49 -9.68 -6.04
C PHE A 223 12.76 -9.28 -5.32
N PRO A 224 13.93 -9.80 -5.74
CA PRO A 224 15.18 -9.48 -5.09
C PRO A 224 15.52 -8.00 -5.21
N ALA A 225 16.12 -7.43 -4.17
CA ALA A 225 16.60 -6.06 -4.18
C ALA A 225 17.87 -5.92 -3.33
N GLU A 226 18.91 -5.37 -3.92
CA GLU A 226 20.05 -4.90 -3.15
C GLU A 226 19.66 -3.69 -2.30
N ARG A 227 20.15 -3.64 -1.08
CA ARG A 227 19.94 -2.51 -0.18
C ARG A 227 20.63 -1.26 -0.71
N ILE A 228 19.89 -0.18 -0.80
CA ILE A 228 20.45 1.13 -1.17
C ILE A 228 20.73 1.88 0.13
N GLU A 229 21.97 2.30 0.31
CA GLU A 229 22.34 3.22 1.39
C GLU A 229 21.94 4.64 0.99
N CYS A 230 20.79 5.10 1.41
CA CYS A 230 20.31 6.46 1.20
C CYS A 230 19.44 6.94 2.36
N ASN A 231 19.41 8.26 2.56
CA ASN A 231 18.57 8.91 3.57
C ASN A 231 17.15 9.22 3.02
N ASN A 232 16.92 9.04 1.72
CA ASN A 232 15.67 9.37 1.05
C ASN A 232 14.69 8.20 1.14
N THR A 233 14.13 7.98 2.30
CA THR A 233 13.21 6.86 2.57
C THR A 233 11.78 7.32 2.84
N HIS A 234 11.56 8.64 2.97
CA HIS A 234 10.24 9.20 3.23
C HIS A 234 9.31 9.03 2.03
N GLY A 235 8.20 8.31 2.24
CA GLY A 235 7.18 8.04 1.23
C GLY A 235 7.46 6.84 0.31
N THR A 236 8.48 6.00 0.58
CA THR A 236 8.75 4.79 -0.23
C THR A 236 7.54 3.86 -0.34
N GLY A 237 6.82 3.59 0.77
CA GLY A 237 5.61 2.76 0.77
C GLY A 237 4.49 3.36 -0.09
N CYS A 238 4.18 4.64 0.12
CA CYS A 238 3.19 5.36 -0.68
C CYS A 238 3.54 5.34 -2.17
N THR A 239 4.81 5.60 -2.51
CA THR A 239 5.31 5.57 -3.89
C THR A 239 5.18 4.18 -4.50
N LEU A 240 5.55 3.12 -3.78
CA LEU A 240 5.45 1.73 -4.25
C LEU A 240 4.00 1.35 -4.55
N SER A 241 3.10 1.54 -3.59
CA SER A 241 1.69 1.18 -3.75
C SER A 241 0.99 2.00 -4.85
N SER A 242 1.32 3.29 -5.01
CA SER A 242 0.81 4.13 -6.11
C SER A 242 1.36 3.75 -7.48
N ALA A 243 2.63 3.33 -7.54
CA ALA A 243 3.24 2.83 -8.77
C ALA A 243 2.58 1.51 -9.22
N ILE A 244 2.30 0.60 -8.27
CA ILE A 244 1.56 -0.65 -8.54
C ILE A 244 0.15 -0.32 -9.06
N ALA A 245 -0.60 0.54 -8.38
CA ALA A 245 -1.93 0.96 -8.82
C ALA A 245 -1.90 1.57 -10.23
N SER A 246 -0.90 2.41 -10.52
CA SER A 246 -0.72 3.03 -11.82
C SER A 246 -0.39 2.01 -12.92
N ALA A 247 0.42 1.01 -12.62
CA ALA A 247 0.74 -0.04 -13.57
C ALA A 247 -0.46 -0.95 -13.86
N LEU A 248 -1.25 -1.32 -12.83
CA LEU A 248 -2.49 -2.08 -12.99
C LEU A 248 -3.52 -1.31 -13.84
N ALA A 249 -3.69 0.00 -13.61
CA ALA A 249 -4.55 0.85 -14.42
C ALA A 249 -4.10 0.89 -15.90
N ARG A 250 -2.82 0.61 -16.18
CA ARG A 250 -2.24 0.47 -17.53
C ARG A 250 -2.31 -0.96 -18.07
N GLU A 251 -3.07 -1.84 -17.43
CA GLU A 251 -3.34 -3.22 -17.87
C GLU A 251 -2.13 -4.18 -17.74
N TYR A 252 -1.09 -3.84 -16.93
CA TYR A 252 -0.05 -4.80 -16.55
C TYR A 252 -0.61 -5.83 -15.56
N SER A 253 -0.10 -7.06 -15.60
CA SER A 253 -0.40 -8.06 -14.57
C SER A 253 0.11 -7.62 -13.21
N LEU A 254 -0.41 -8.20 -12.13
CA LEU A 254 0.02 -7.84 -10.77
C LEU A 254 1.53 -8.08 -10.55
N GLU A 255 2.07 -9.16 -11.08
CA GLU A 255 3.49 -9.47 -10.98
C GLU A 255 4.36 -8.45 -11.74
N GLU A 256 3.98 -8.11 -12.97
CA GLU A 256 4.65 -7.05 -13.75
C GLU A 256 4.54 -5.69 -13.06
N ALA A 257 3.36 -5.35 -12.52
CA ALA A 257 3.12 -4.09 -11.82
C ALA A 257 4.04 -3.94 -10.59
N VAL A 258 4.21 -5.00 -9.80
CA VAL A 258 5.16 -5.01 -8.67
C VAL A 258 6.60 -4.84 -9.16
N GLY A 259 7.01 -5.56 -10.20
CA GLY A 259 8.36 -5.45 -10.77
C GLY A 259 8.67 -4.03 -11.25
N ILE A 260 7.76 -3.43 -12.03
CA ILE A 260 7.87 -2.06 -12.53
C ILE A 260 7.95 -1.05 -11.37
N ALA A 261 7.07 -1.19 -10.38
CA ALA A 261 7.03 -0.31 -9.22
C ALA A 261 8.33 -0.34 -8.40
N LYS A 262 8.93 -1.54 -8.19
CA LYS A 262 10.22 -1.68 -7.50
C LYS A 262 11.35 -0.98 -8.25
N VAL A 263 11.42 -1.13 -9.56
CA VAL A 263 12.42 -0.43 -10.39
C VAL A 263 12.24 1.09 -10.28
N TYR A 264 11.00 1.59 -10.33
CA TYR A 264 10.72 3.00 -10.20
C TYR A 264 11.15 3.56 -8.84
N VAL A 265 10.75 2.91 -7.74
CA VAL A 265 11.12 3.32 -6.37
C VAL A 265 12.63 3.32 -6.20
N ARG A 266 13.32 2.26 -6.66
CA ARG A 266 14.79 2.16 -6.61
C ARG A 266 15.46 3.34 -7.33
N ASN A 267 15.00 3.66 -8.53
CA ASN A 267 15.53 4.77 -9.31
C ASN A 267 15.28 6.12 -8.62
N ALA A 268 14.08 6.33 -8.08
CA ALA A 268 13.73 7.56 -7.35
C ALA A 268 14.54 7.74 -6.05
N MET A 269 14.94 6.66 -5.39
CA MET A 269 15.81 6.69 -4.21
C MET A 269 17.28 6.99 -4.56
N SER A 270 17.74 6.57 -5.72
CA SER A 270 19.17 6.59 -6.10
C SER A 270 19.63 7.93 -6.68
N THR A 271 18.78 8.94 -6.75
CA THR A 271 19.10 10.22 -7.43
C THR A 271 20.04 11.15 -6.64
N GLY A 272 20.24 10.87 -5.34
CA GLY A 272 21.02 11.76 -4.47
C GLY A 272 20.33 13.08 -4.15
N LEU A 273 18.98 13.15 -4.25
CA LEU A 273 18.20 14.30 -3.83
C LEU A 273 18.47 14.57 -2.35
N ASP A 274 18.88 15.80 -2.01
CA ASP A 274 19.23 16.20 -0.64
C ASP A 274 18.31 17.35 -0.21
N LEU A 275 17.15 17.01 0.39
CA LEU A 275 16.15 17.96 0.85
C LEU A 275 15.78 17.70 2.31
N GLY A 276 15.87 18.75 3.12
CA GLY A 276 15.50 18.72 4.54
C GLY A 276 16.63 18.23 5.45
N HIS A 277 16.32 17.97 6.71
CA HIS A 277 17.29 17.61 7.77
C HIS A 277 17.06 16.22 8.35
N GLY A 278 16.05 15.50 7.88
CA GLY A 278 15.69 14.16 8.33
C GLY A 278 15.66 13.16 7.17
N ASN A 279 14.69 12.23 7.20
CA ASN A 279 14.48 11.30 6.10
C ASN A 279 13.98 12.07 4.86
N GLY A 280 14.83 12.21 3.85
CA GLY A 280 14.53 12.96 2.63
C GLY A 280 13.43 12.26 1.77
N PRO A 281 12.74 13.05 0.90
CA PRO A 281 11.76 12.50 -0.03
C PRO A 281 12.43 11.81 -1.22
N LEU A 282 11.66 10.97 -1.93
CA LEU A 282 12.07 10.41 -3.21
C LEU A 282 12.01 11.47 -4.32
N ASP A 283 12.86 11.32 -5.33
CA ASP A 283 12.79 12.12 -6.56
C ASP A 283 11.75 11.52 -7.53
N HIS A 284 10.49 11.94 -7.38
CA HIS A 284 9.38 11.48 -8.20
C HIS A 284 9.39 12.02 -9.64
N ASN A 285 10.27 12.99 -9.96
CA ASN A 285 10.32 13.62 -11.29
C ASN A 285 10.95 12.73 -12.38
N ARG A 286 11.26 11.48 -12.05
CA ARG A 286 11.78 10.50 -12.99
C ARG A 286 10.63 9.82 -13.71
N SER A 287 10.38 10.21 -14.96
CA SER A 287 9.48 9.44 -15.82
C SER A 287 10.02 8.00 -15.96
N ILE A 288 9.11 7.05 -15.95
CA ILE A 288 9.47 5.68 -16.34
C ILE A 288 9.80 5.74 -17.81
N SER A 289 11.09 5.62 -18.13
CA SER A 289 11.50 5.56 -19.54
C SER A 289 10.78 4.37 -20.20
N SER A 290 10.39 4.55 -21.46
CA SER A 290 9.83 3.48 -22.29
C SER A 290 10.71 2.20 -22.30
N ALA A 291 11.99 2.32 -21.95
CA ALA A 291 12.91 1.20 -21.76
C ALA A 291 12.58 0.29 -20.56
N VAL A 292 12.01 0.81 -19.46
CA VAL A 292 11.58 -0.01 -18.31
C VAL A 292 10.27 -0.72 -18.65
N LEU A 293 9.38 -0.04 -19.37
CA LEU A 293 8.11 -0.61 -19.84
C LEU A 293 8.32 -1.66 -20.93
N SER A 294 9.42 -1.60 -21.71
CA SER A 294 9.74 -2.55 -22.77
C SER A 294 10.53 -3.80 -22.30
N GLN A 295 11.12 -3.80 -21.11
CA GLN A 295 11.81 -4.98 -20.56
C GLN A 295 10.83 -6.07 -20.11
N SER A 296 9.59 -5.74 -19.74
CA SER A 296 8.54 -6.70 -19.43
C SER A 296 8.10 -7.51 -20.67
N ASP A 297 8.16 -6.91 -21.87
CA ASP A 297 7.80 -7.59 -23.14
C ASP A 297 8.81 -8.66 -23.57
N GLN A 298 10.03 -8.68 -23.03
CA GLN A 298 11.09 -9.64 -23.42
C GLN A 298 11.16 -10.88 -22.51
N SER A 299 10.59 -10.83 -21.31
CA SER A 299 10.57 -11.97 -20.38
C SER A 299 9.34 -12.90 -20.58
N SER A 300 8.41 -12.54 -21.46
CA SER A 300 7.19 -13.30 -21.78
C SER A 300 7.27 -14.05 -23.13
N ARG A 301 8.50 -14.25 -23.67
CA ARG A 301 8.71 -15.03 -24.89
C ARG A 301 9.56 -16.27 -24.66
#